data_4e8a6842fe4de10669fb472ae056c058
#
_entry.id   4e8a6842fe4de10669fb472ae056c058
#
_cell.length_a   1.000
_cell.length_b   1.000
_cell.length_c   1.000
_cell.angle_alpha   90.00
_cell.angle_beta   90.00
_cell.angle_gamma   90.00
#
_symmetry.space_group_name_H-M   'P 1'
#
loop_
_entity.id
_entity.type
_entity.pdbx_description
1 polymer ?
#
loop_
_entity_poly.entity_id
_entity_poly.type
_entity_poly.pdbx_seq_one_letter_code
_entity_poly.pdbx_strand_id
1 'polypeptide(L)'
;MQTLRASDCGLSIALLSPAILEVIDTLNKAGYEAYIVGGGVRDLMLGLHPKDFDAVTNATPSQIRDTFGRRCRIIGRRFELAHVFIGREMIEVATFRAPPKKAQTSAMGMVLRDNAWGTIKQDFSRRDFSINAMYYQPLKDTIFDFCHSYDDIKQQKLKLLGDPVQRFEEDPVRM
;
A
#
# COMPACT_ATOMS: atom_id res chain seq x y z
N MET A 1 5.28 9.03 13.79
CA MET A 1 5.87 8.42 12.58
C MET A 1 7.35 8.20 12.79
N GLN A 2 7.82 7.01 12.50
CA GLN A 2 9.22 6.65 12.53
C GLN A 2 9.74 6.49 11.10
N THR A 3 10.88 7.09 10.80
CA THR A 3 11.56 6.91 9.52
C THR A 3 12.76 5.99 9.72
N LEU A 4 12.79 4.86 9.02
CA LEU A 4 13.85 3.87 9.11
C LEU A 4 14.65 3.85 7.81
N ARG A 5 15.94 3.50 7.93
CA ARG A 5 16.75 3.18 6.76
C ARG A 5 16.46 1.74 6.35
N ALA A 6 16.01 1.52 5.11
CA ALA A 6 15.59 0.20 4.66
C ALA A 6 16.72 -0.83 4.71
N SER A 7 17.94 -0.43 4.37
CA SER A 7 19.12 -1.31 4.45
C SER A 7 19.40 -1.80 5.88
N ASP A 8 19.10 -0.99 6.90
CA ASP A 8 19.22 -1.39 8.31
C ASP A 8 18.15 -2.42 8.72
N CYS A 9 17.07 -2.53 7.94
CA CYS A 9 15.98 -3.49 8.15
C CYS A 9 16.11 -4.73 7.26
N GLY A 10 17.24 -4.91 6.60
CA GLY A 10 17.49 -6.06 5.72
C GLY A 10 16.86 -5.94 4.32
N LEU A 11 16.40 -4.76 3.92
CA LEU A 11 15.82 -4.51 2.60
C LEU A 11 16.85 -3.91 1.66
N SER A 12 16.83 -4.36 0.40
CA SER A 12 17.65 -3.76 -0.66
C SER A 12 16.94 -3.85 -2.01
N ILE A 13 17.35 -3.01 -2.95
CA ILE A 13 16.86 -3.02 -4.34
C ILE A 13 17.04 -4.39 -4.99
N ALA A 14 18.13 -5.12 -4.65
CA ALA A 14 18.43 -6.43 -5.20
C ALA A 14 17.36 -7.49 -4.90
N LEU A 15 16.54 -7.29 -3.87
CA LEU A 15 15.44 -8.20 -3.48
C LEU A 15 14.14 -7.91 -4.24
N LEU A 16 14.08 -6.83 -5.00
CA LEU A 16 12.88 -6.38 -5.70
C LEU A 16 12.90 -6.80 -7.17
N SER A 17 11.72 -7.05 -7.73
CA SER A 17 11.62 -7.28 -9.17
C SER A 17 11.90 -5.99 -9.95
N PRO A 18 12.45 -6.07 -11.18
CA PRO A 18 12.61 -4.89 -12.03
C PRO A 18 11.29 -4.17 -12.31
N ALA A 19 10.18 -4.90 -12.37
CA ALA A 19 8.87 -4.33 -12.63
C ALA A 19 8.41 -3.37 -11.53
N ILE A 20 8.52 -3.74 -10.25
CA ILE A 20 8.12 -2.85 -9.15
C ILE A 20 9.02 -1.62 -9.09
N LEU A 21 10.31 -1.76 -9.34
CA LEU A 21 11.25 -0.63 -9.40
C LEU A 21 10.90 0.33 -10.52
N GLU A 22 10.54 -0.18 -11.69
CA GLU A 22 10.11 0.67 -12.83
C GLU A 22 8.83 1.44 -12.50
N VAL A 23 7.87 0.81 -11.86
CA VAL A 23 6.62 1.46 -11.43
C VAL A 23 6.91 2.61 -10.48
N ILE A 24 7.69 2.39 -9.44
CA ILE A 24 8.05 3.43 -8.47
C ILE A 24 8.81 4.57 -9.14
N ASP A 25 9.82 4.27 -9.96
CA ASP A 25 10.61 5.27 -10.66
C ASP A 25 9.76 6.10 -11.63
N THR A 26 8.90 5.46 -12.40
CA THR A 26 8.03 6.14 -13.38
C THR A 26 7.07 7.10 -12.68
N LEU A 27 6.46 6.70 -11.57
CA LEU A 27 5.58 7.57 -10.79
C LEU A 27 6.34 8.75 -10.19
N ASN A 28 7.53 8.52 -9.63
CA ASN A 28 8.37 9.58 -9.08
C ASN A 28 8.80 10.59 -10.14
N LYS A 29 9.18 10.14 -11.33
CA LYS A 29 9.54 11.02 -12.45
C LYS A 29 8.35 11.84 -12.95
N ALA A 30 7.13 11.33 -12.81
CA ALA A 30 5.91 12.07 -13.12
C ALA A 30 5.50 13.07 -12.02
N GLY A 31 6.25 13.15 -10.92
CA GLY A 31 6.00 14.07 -9.82
C GLY A 31 5.14 13.52 -8.69
N TYR A 32 4.87 12.22 -8.68
CA TYR A 32 4.06 11.58 -7.65
C TYR A 32 4.90 10.84 -6.62
N GLU A 33 4.39 10.81 -5.38
CA GLU A 33 4.90 9.90 -4.36
C GLU A 33 4.52 8.46 -4.69
N ALA A 34 5.40 7.50 -4.44
CA ALA A 34 5.11 6.09 -4.62
C ALA A 34 5.91 5.23 -3.64
N TYR A 35 5.26 4.23 -3.07
CA TYR A 35 5.85 3.33 -2.07
C TYR A 35 5.43 1.90 -2.35
N ILE A 36 6.29 0.95 -1.95
CA ILE A 36 5.92 -0.46 -1.87
C ILE A 36 5.27 -0.68 -0.49
N VAL A 37 4.17 -1.43 -0.45
CA VAL A 37 3.37 -1.61 0.77
C VAL A 37 2.93 -3.06 0.94
N GLY A 38 2.32 -3.35 2.08
CA GLY A 38 1.61 -4.59 2.33
C GLY A 38 2.50 -5.78 2.63
N GLY A 39 1.98 -6.96 2.31
CA GLY A 39 2.63 -8.23 2.62
C GLY A 39 3.99 -8.44 1.99
N GLY A 40 4.27 -7.82 0.84
CA GLY A 40 5.57 -7.91 0.18
C GLY A 40 6.70 -7.32 1.05
N VAL A 41 6.48 -6.16 1.66
CA VAL A 41 7.46 -5.54 2.56
C VAL A 41 7.67 -6.39 3.81
N ARG A 42 6.58 -6.86 4.42
CA ARG A 42 6.63 -7.78 5.57
C ARG A 42 7.43 -9.03 5.24
N ASP A 43 7.13 -9.67 4.12
CA ASP A 43 7.76 -10.93 3.72
C ASP A 43 9.26 -10.75 3.48
N LEU A 44 9.67 -9.65 2.83
CA LEU A 44 11.09 -9.32 2.67
C LEU A 44 11.81 -9.16 4.01
N MET A 45 11.19 -8.51 4.99
CA MET A 45 11.76 -8.35 6.33
C MET A 45 11.90 -9.68 7.09
N LEU A 46 11.03 -10.64 6.79
CA LEU A 46 11.09 -11.99 7.35
C LEU A 46 12.05 -12.93 6.59
N GLY A 47 12.77 -12.41 5.59
CA GLY A 47 13.67 -13.20 4.75
C GLY A 47 12.98 -14.08 3.73
N LEU A 48 11.69 -13.85 3.49
CA LEU A 48 10.90 -14.57 2.49
C LEU A 48 11.07 -13.90 1.11
N HIS A 49 10.68 -14.62 0.06
CA HIS A 49 10.69 -14.12 -1.32
C HIS A 49 9.26 -13.95 -1.81
N PRO A 50 8.67 -12.73 -1.70
CA PRO A 50 7.31 -12.49 -2.17
C PRO A 50 7.24 -12.61 -3.69
N LYS A 51 6.15 -13.21 -4.18
CA LYS A 51 5.90 -13.33 -5.62
C LYS A 51 5.35 -12.04 -6.22
N ASP A 52 4.58 -11.29 -5.42
CA ASP A 52 3.88 -10.10 -5.85
C ASP A 52 4.26 -8.91 -4.96
N PHE A 53 4.33 -7.74 -5.59
CA PHE A 53 4.54 -6.47 -4.90
C PHE A 53 3.37 -5.54 -5.20
N ASP A 54 2.92 -4.82 -4.17
CA ASP A 54 1.91 -3.80 -4.28
C ASP A 54 2.52 -2.42 -4.07
N ALA A 55 2.05 -1.45 -4.85
CA ALA A 55 2.46 -0.06 -4.72
C ALA A 55 1.28 0.82 -4.30
N VAL A 56 1.60 1.92 -3.66
CA VAL A 56 0.64 2.97 -3.33
C VAL A 56 1.22 4.32 -3.68
N THR A 57 0.37 5.25 -4.10
CA THR A 57 0.78 6.56 -4.61
C THR A 57 -0.24 7.64 -4.26
N ASN A 58 0.16 8.91 -4.31
CA ASN A 58 -0.76 10.03 -4.26
C ASN A 58 -1.40 10.36 -5.62
N ALA A 59 -0.96 9.71 -6.70
CA ALA A 59 -1.62 9.82 -8.00
C ALA A 59 -3.00 9.16 -7.96
N THR A 60 -4.02 9.83 -8.52
CA THR A 60 -5.35 9.23 -8.69
C THR A 60 -5.32 8.12 -9.73
N PRO A 61 -6.33 7.21 -9.79
CA PRO A 61 -6.37 6.18 -10.83
C PRO A 61 -6.27 6.74 -12.25
N SER A 62 -6.93 7.87 -12.54
CA SER A 62 -6.82 8.54 -13.84
C SER A 62 -5.39 9.01 -14.13
N GLN A 63 -4.71 9.57 -13.13
CA GLN A 63 -3.33 10.01 -13.26
C GLN A 63 -2.36 8.85 -13.44
N ILE A 64 -2.59 7.72 -12.78
CA ILE A 64 -1.81 6.50 -12.97
C ILE A 64 -1.99 6.00 -14.41
N ARG A 65 -3.21 5.96 -14.90
CA ARG A 65 -3.50 5.57 -16.28
C ARG A 65 -2.84 6.50 -17.29
N ASP A 66 -2.87 7.80 -17.07
CA ASP A 66 -2.22 8.78 -17.94
C ASP A 66 -0.69 8.60 -17.96
N THR A 67 -0.11 8.23 -16.80
CA THR A 67 1.33 8.00 -16.65
C THR A 67 1.80 6.74 -17.39
N PHE A 68 1.06 5.63 -17.28
CA PHE A 68 1.44 4.34 -17.86
C PHE A 68 0.78 4.03 -19.21
N GLY A 69 -0.25 4.77 -19.59
CA GLY A 69 -0.93 4.60 -20.88
C GLY A 69 -1.56 3.21 -21.04
N ARG A 70 -1.25 2.53 -22.14
CA ARG A 70 -1.81 1.22 -22.47
C ARG A 70 -1.42 0.11 -21.50
N ARG A 71 -0.39 0.31 -20.70
CA ARG A 71 0.08 -0.66 -19.70
C ARG A 71 -0.75 -0.65 -18.43
N CYS A 72 -1.75 0.22 -18.32
CA CYS A 72 -2.56 0.37 -17.12
C CYS A 72 -4.02 0.08 -17.39
N ARG A 73 -4.63 -0.70 -16.50
CA ARG A 73 -6.09 -0.93 -16.44
C ARG A 73 -6.60 -0.53 -15.06
N ILE A 74 -7.70 0.21 -15.03
CA ILE A 74 -8.39 0.53 -13.78
C ILE A 74 -9.48 -0.52 -13.56
N ILE A 75 -9.46 -1.16 -12.40
CA ILE A 75 -10.41 -2.19 -12.01
C ILE A 75 -11.09 -1.85 -10.69
N GLY A 76 -12.20 -2.50 -10.42
CA GLY A 76 -12.95 -2.41 -9.17
C GLY A 76 -14.01 -1.31 -9.17
N ARG A 77 -15.10 -1.57 -8.45
CA ARG A 77 -16.20 -0.62 -8.22
C ARG A 77 -16.18 -0.08 -6.80
N ARG A 78 -16.00 -0.98 -5.84
CA ARG A 78 -15.90 -0.62 -4.41
C ARG A 78 -14.54 -0.02 -4.08
N PHE A 79 -13.48 -0.62 -4.62
CA PHE A 79 -12.10 -0.20 -4.45
C PHE A 79 -11.46 -0.11 -5.83
N GLU A 80 -11.24 1.10 -6.32
CA GLU A 80 -10.54 1.31 -7.59
C GLU A 80 -9.04 1.05 -7.41
N LEU A 81 -8.51 0.16 -8.24
CA LEU A 81 -7.10 -0.19 -8.31
C LEU A 81 -6.60 -0.02 -9.73
N ALA A 82 -5.36 0.40 -9.87
CA ALA A 82 -4.67 0.37 -11.16
C ALA A 82 -3.84 -0.91 -11.26
N HIS A 83 -4.04 -1.66 -12.33
CA HIS A 83 -3.20 -2.78 -12.70
C HIS A 83 -2.23 -2.31 -13.78
N VAL A 84 -0.95 -2.27 -13.43
CA VAL A 84 0.12 -1.83 -14.33
C VAL A 84 0.91 -3.04 -14.81
N PHE A 85 0.99 -3.22 -16.11
CA PHE A 85 1.66 -4.36 -16.74
C PHE A 85 3.06 -3.94 -17.21
N ILE A 86 4.08 -4.52 -16.60
CA ILE A 86 5.49 -4.33 -16.96
C ILE A 86 6.03 -5.68 -17.44
N GLY A 87 6.17 -5.83 -18.74
CA GLY A 87 6.54 -7.11 -19.32
C GLY A 87 5.48 -8.17 -19.00
N ARG A 88 5.90 -9.24 -18.33
CA ARG A 88 5.01 -10.34 -17.89
C ARG A 88 4.46 -10.17 -16.47
N GLU A 89 4.94 -9.16 -15.76
CA GLU A 89 4.47 -8.89 -14.39
C GLU A 89 3.34 -7.89 -14.38
N MET A 90 2.41 -8.07 -13.44
CA MET A 90 1.35 -7.13 -13.15
C MET A 90 1.56 -6.58 -11.74
N ILE A 91 1.63 -5.26 -11.62
CA ILE A 91 1.78 -4.55 -10.35
C ILE A 91 0.46 -3.86 -10.01
N GLU A 92 -0.08 -4.15 -8.84
CA GLU A 92 -1.23 -3.42 -8.31
C GLU A 92 -0.75 -2.08 -7.73
N VAL A 93 -1.35 -0.99 -8.21
CA VAL A 93 -1.05 0.36 -7.76
C VAL A 93 -2.33 0.99 -7.22
N ALA A 94 -2.35 1.22 -5.92
CA ALA A 94 -3.45 1.88 -5.24
C ALA A 94 -3.16 3.36 -5.04
N THR A 95 -4.22 4.18 -5.01
CA THR A 95 -4.13 5.57 -4.57
C THR A 95 -4.33 5.65 -3.07
N PHE A 96 -3.62 6.55 -2.38
CA PHE A 96 -3.88 6.83 -0.97
C PHE A 96 -5.35 7.14 -0.74
N ARG A 97 -5.95 6.51 0.27
CA ARG A 97 -7.37 6.64 0.56
C ARG A 97 -7.59 7.47 1.81
N ALA A 98 -8.59 8.36 1.74
CA ALA A 98 -9.13 9.04 2.91
C ALA A 98 -10.18 8.15 3.60
N PRO A 99 -10.54 8.43 4.87
CA PRO A 99 -11.67 7.76 5.52
C PRO A 99 -12.96 7.91 4.69
N PRO A 100 -13.78 6.86 4.57
CA PRO A 100 -15.00 6.91 3.77
C PRO A 100 -16.01 7.90 4.36
N LYS A 101 -16.77 8.58 3.48
CA LYS A 101 -17.88 9.42 3.88
C LYS A 101 -19.07 8.55 4.30
N LYS A 102 -19.95 9.05 5.20
CA LYS A 102 -21.12 8.31 5.69
C LYS A 102 -22.00 7.73 4.57
N ALA A 103 -22.13 8.46 3.44
CA ALA A 103 -22.88 8.00 2.28
C ALA A 103 -22.26 6.80 1.53
N GLN A 104 -21.04 6.43 1.87
CA GLN A 104 -20.29 5.31 1.28
C GLN A 104 -20.29 4.07 2.15
N THR A 105 -21.00 4.11 3.29
CA THR A 105 -21.13 2.99 4.21
C THR A 105 -22.57 2.47 4.23
N SER A 106 -22.72 1.17 4.55
CA SER A 106 -24.05 0.59 4.79
C SER A 106 -24.62 1.04 6.13
N ALA A 107 -25.92 0.75 6.38
CA ALA A 107 -26.55 1.01 7.67
C ALA A 107 -25.84 0.29 8.85
N MET A 108 -25.09 -0.77 8.57
CA MET A 108 -24.32 -1.55 9.56
C MET A 108 -22.85 -1.09 9.65
N GLY A 109 -22.47 0.01 9.01
CA GLY A 109 -21.10 0.54 9.04
C GLY A 109 -20.14 -0.06 8.03
N MET A 110 -20.54 -1.03 7.22
CA MET A 110 -19.67 -1.64 6.20
C MET A 110 -19.39 -0.66 5.06
N VAL A 111 -18.13 -0.54 4.65
CA VAL A 111 -17.73 0.30 3.53
C VAL A 111 -18.22 -0.30 2.22
N LEU A 112 -19.14 0.41 1.54
CA LEU A 112 -19.73 0.01 0.26
C LEU A 112 -18.91 0.51 -0.93
N ARG A 113 -18.31 1.71 -0.80
CA ARG A 113 -17.50 2.34 -1.83
C ARG A 113 -16.38 3.13 -1.17
N ASP A 114 -15.15 2.94 -1.63
CA ASP A 114 -13.98 3.56 -1.02
C ASP A 114 -13.06 4.14 -2.10
N ASN A 115 -13.56 5.21 -2.76
CA ASN A 115 -12.84 5.97 -3.77
C ASN A 115 -12.57 7.42 -3.33
N ALA A 116 -12.51 7.66 -2.02
CA ALA A 116 -12.10 8.95 -1.48
C ALA A 116 -10.58 8.96 -1.34
N TRP A 117 -9.92 9.85 -2.08
CA TRP A 117 -8.47 9.94 -2.14
C TRP A 117 -7.91 10.81 -0.99
N GLY A 118 -6.75 10.45 -0.47
CA GLY A 118 -6.19 11.08 0.71
C GLY A 118 -4.67 11.21 0.71
N THR A 119 -4.13 11.42 1.88
CA THR A 119 -2.69 11.48 2.15
C THR A 119 -2.18 10.12 2.63
N ILE A 120 -0.84 9.95 2.65
CA ILE A 120 -0.21 8.74 3.21
C ILE A 120 -0.66 8.48 4.67
N LYS A 121 -0.81 9.53 5.47
CA LYS A 121 -1.25 9.41 6.86
C LYS A 121 -2.69 8.94 6.98
N GLN A 122 -3.57 9.41 6.10
CA GLN A 122 -4.96 8.95 6.04
C GLN A 122 -5.04 7.51 5.54
N ASP A 123 -4.25 7.15 4.54
CA ASP A 123 -4.18 5.79 4.03
C ASP A 123 -3.70 4.81 5.11
N PHE A 124 -2.66 5.19 5.85
CA PHE A 124 -2.19 4.40 6.99
C PHE A 124 -3.31 4.14 8.01
N SER A 125 -4.08 5.15 8.38
CA SER A 125 -5.14 5.04 9.40
C SER A 125 -6.26 4.05 9.03
N ARG A 126 -6.39 3.68 7.75
CA ARG A 126 -7.40 2.76 7.23
C ARG A 126 -6.91 1.32 7.08
N ARG A 127 -5.61 1.06 7.21
CA ARG A 127 -5.07 -0.29 7.08
C ARG A 127 -5.50 -1.16 8.25
N ASP A 128 -5.47 -2.47 8.03
CA ASP A 128 -5.96 -3.46 9.01
C ASP A 128 -4.92 -3.76 10.09
N PHE A 129 -3.81 -4.36 9.74
CA PHE A 129 -2.79 -4.82 10.69
C PHE A 129 -1.50 -4.02 10.56
N SER A 130 -0.81 -3.80 11.70
CA SER A 130 0.45 -3.08 11.75
C SER A 130 1.53 -3.69 10.85
N ILE A 131 1.59 -5.02 10.79
CA ILE A 131 2.59 -5.73 9.97
C ILE A 131 2.46 -5.49 8.46
N ASN A 132 1.32 -4.95 8.00
CA ASN A 132 1.06 -4.60 6.61
C ASN A 132 1.03 -3.08 6.36
N ALA A 133 1.47 -2.29 7.33
CA ALA A 133 1.29 -0.83 7.33
C ALA A 133 2.62 -0.08 7.24
N MET A 134 3.59 -0.63 6.53
CA MET A 134 4.86 0.03 6.24
C MET A 134 4.93 0.46 4.78
N TYR A 135 5.55 1.63 4.55
CA TYR A 135 5.71 2.24 3.24
C TYR A 135 7.20 2.30 2.89
N TYR A 136 7.60 1.49 1.93
CA TYR A 136 8.99 1.38 1.51
C TYR A 136 9.25 2.17 0.23
N GLN A 137 10.15 3.16 0.30
CA GLN A 137 10.66 3.89 -0.86
C GLN A 137 12.06 3.36 -1.22
N PRO A 138 12.17 2.45 -2.21
CA PRO A 138 13.44 1.78 -2.50
C PRO A 138 14.51 2.70 -3.09
N LEU A 139 14.11 3.71 -3.85
CA LEU A 139 15.03 4.64 -4.48
C LEU A 139 15.70 5.61 -3.50
N LYS A 140 15.12 5.76 -2.30
CA LYS A 140 15.63 6.60 -1.21
C LYS A 140 16.06 5.79 0.01
N ASP A 141 16.07 4.46 -0.09
CA ASP A 141 16.43 3.56 1.01
C ASP A 141 15.68 3.90 2.33
N THR A 142 14.39 4.21 2.21
CA THR A 142 13.60 4.75 3.33
C THR A 142 12.34 3.91 3.55
N ILE A 143 12.00 3.68 4.82
CA ILE A 143 10.72 3.10 5.25
C ILE A 143 10.03 4.10 6.16
N PHE A 144 8.75 4.39 5.89
CA PHE A 144 7.88 5.10 6.80
C PHE A 144 7.08 4.10 7.62
N ASP A 145 7.30 4.13 8.95
CA ASP A 145 6.65 3.26 9.92
C ASP A 145 5.85 4.13 10.91
N PHE A 146 4.52 4.12 10.78
CA PHE A 146 3.64 4.99 11.56
C PHE A 146 3.27 4.41 12.93
N CYS A 147 3.48 3.11 13.16
CA CYS A 147 2.97 2.44 14.36
C CYS A 147 3.91 1.35 14.91
N HIS A 148 5.19 1.49 14.71
CA HIS A 148 6.18 0.49 15.11
C HIS A 148 5.97 -0.90 14.49
N SER A 149 5.53 -0.93 13.24
CA SER A 149 5.28 -2.17 12.47
C SER A 149 6.51 -3.07 12.40
N TYR A 150 7.69 -2.48 12.29
CA TYR A 150 8.95 -3.22 12.26
C TYR A 150 9.16 -4.03 13.55
N ASP A 151 8.87 -3.44 14.70
CA ASP A 151 8.97 -4.14 15.99
C ASP A 151 7.94 -5.27 16.08
N ASP A 152 6.72 -5.04 15.63
CA ASP A 152 5.66 -6.06 15.60
C ASP A 152 6.05 -7.25 14.71
N ILE A 153 6.66 -6.99 13.56
CA ILE A 153 7.17 -8.04 12.66
C ILE A 153 8.27 -8.85 13.33
N LYS A 154 9.24 -8.19 13.96
CA LYS A 154 10.35 -8.86 14.67
C LYS A 154 9.85 -9.74 15.82
N GLN A 155 8.78 -9.31 16.51
CA GLN A 155 8.18 -10.04 17.62
C GLN A 155 7.07 -11.01 17.15
N GLN A 156 6.79 -11.07 15.86
CA GLN A 156 5.71 -11.88 15.26
C GLN A 156 4.33 -11.57 15.87
N LYS A 157 4.09 -10.30 16.19
CA LYS A 157 2.81 -9.82 16.73
C LYS A 157 1.85 -9.44 15.63
N LEU A 158 0.61 -9.88 15.76
CA LEU A 158 -0.52 -9.43 14.93
C LEU A 158 -1.32 -8.38 15.69
N LYS A 159 -1.25 -7.14 15.25
CA LYS A 159 -1.92 -6.01 15.89
C LYS A 159 -2.85 -5.32 14.89
N LEU A 160 -4.15 -5.26 15.22
CA LEU A 160 -5.13 -4.53 14.46
C LEU A 160 -5.00 -3.03 14.72
N LEU A 161 -5.06 -2.21 13.66
CA LEU A 161 -5.01 -0.76 13.76
C LEU A 161 -6.40 -0.19 14.06
N GLY A 162 -6.48 0.74 15.01
CA GLY A 162 -7.73 1.38 15.42
C GLY A 162 -8.58 0.54 16.35
N ASP A 163 -9.88 0.90 16.46
CA ASP A 163 -10.85 0.16 17.27
C ASP A 163 -11.24 -1.15 16.57
N PRO A 164 -11.04 -2.33 17.21
CA PRO A 164 -11.36 -3.61 16.58
C PRO A 164 -12.81 -3.75 16.13
N VAL A 165 -13.75 -3.29 16.94
CA VAL A 165 -15.20 -3.38 16.62
C VAL A 165 -15.51 -2.57 15.37
N GLN A 166 -15.09 -1.31 15.33
CA GLN A 166 -15.29 -0.44 14.18
C GLN A 166 -14.63 -1.02 12.92
N ARG A 167 -13.41 -1.57 13.04
CA ARG A 167 -12.67 -2.14 11.92
C ARG A 167 -13.36 -3.37 11.33
N PHE A 168 -13.89 -4.24 12.15
CA PHE A 168 -14.63 -5.40 11.69
C PHE A 168 -15.99 -5.05 11.11
N GLU A 169 -16.64 -3.99 11.59
CA GLU A 169 -17.86 -3.46 10.98
C GLU A 169 -17.60 -2.86 9.60
N GLU A 170 -16.49 -2.13 9.41
CA GLU A 170 -16.09 -1.57 8.14
C GLU A 170 -15.78 -2.64 7.09
N ASP A 171 -15.12 -3.70 7.50
CA ASP A 171 -14.75 -4.81 6.63
C ASP A 171 -14.65 -6.14 7.40
N PRO A 172 -15.68 -6.98 7.35
CA PRO A 172 -15.71 -8.27 8.05
C PRO A 172 -14.61 -9.25 7.61
N VAL A 173 -14.03 -9.07 6.43
CA VAL A 173 -12.94 -9.92 5.91
C VAL A 173 -11.69 -9.86 6.79
N ARG A 174 -11.53 -8.80 7.59
CA ARG A 174 -10.42 -8.67 8.54
C ARG A 174 -10.42 -9.72 9.66
N MET A 175 -11.57 -10.30 9.92
CA MET A 175 -11.67 -11.41 10.85
C MET A 175 -11.12 -12.69 10.22
#